data_b069afb5eb8feba9ccee88c981eb79ad
#
_entry.id   b069afb5eb8feba9ccee88c981eb79ad
#
_cell.length_a   1.000
_cell.length_b   1.000
_cell.length_c   1.000
_cell.angle_alpha   90.00
_cell.angle_beta   90.00
_cell.angle_gamma   90.00
#
_symmetry.space_group_name_H-M   'P 1'
#
loop_
_entity.id
_entity.type
_entity.pdbx_description
1 polymer ?
#
loop_
_entity_poly.entity_id
_entity_poly.type
_entity_poly.pdbx_seq_one_letter_code
_entity_poly.pdbx_strand_id
1 'polypeptide(L)'
;MLRSTLRCENLKEGKEMLWLFFALGSAFFAGITAVLAKIGIENVNSTLATALRTIVVLFFSWVMVFVVGSQEGIFQITGTTLLFLILSGLSTGASWLCYFKALQLGDVNKVAPIDKSSTVLTILLAFLFLHEPMSFPQVLGVLGIGAGTLLMITKKETTGDQPQSRAWLVYAFLSAIFASLTSIFGKIGVENVESNLGTAIRTIVVLVRAWLMVFVTGEQKGIR
;
A
#
# COMPACT_ATOMS: atom_id res chain seq x y z
N MET A 1 -28.22 -27.59 21.37
CA MET A 1 -27.73 -27.43 19.98
C MET A 1 -28.05 -26.06 19.36
N LEU A 2 -29.29 -25.55 19.45
CA LEU A 2 -29.65 -24.22 18.89
C LEU A 2 -28.88 -23.02 19.51
N ARG A 3 -28.58 -23.06 20.82
CA ARG A 3 -27.83 -21.96 21.50
C ARG A 3 -26.36 -21.87 21.11
N SER A 4 -25.74 -22.96 20.67
CA SER A 4 -24.35 -22.98 20.21
C SER A 4 -24.22 -22.44 18.77
N THR A 5 -25.19 -22.70 17.90
CA THR A 5 -25.25 -22.18 16.55
C THR A 5 -25.49 -20.66 16.53
N LEU A 6 -26.44 -20.16 17.30
CA LEU A 6 -26.72 -18.72 17.45
C LEU A 6 -25.51 -17.95 18.02
N ARG A 7 -24.76 -18.58 18.94
CA ARG A 7 -23.53 -17.98 19.51
C ARG A 7 -22.41 -17.92 18.48
N CYS A 8 -22.28 -18.91 17.61
CA CYS A 8 -21.31 -18.92 16.52
C CYS A 8 -21.66 -17.90 15.42
N GLU A 9 -22.96 -17.71 15.10
CA GLU A 9 -23.40 -16.70 14.15
C GLU A 9 -23.14 -15.27 14.68
N ASN A 10 -23.54 -14.98 15.91
CA ASN A 10 -23.28 -13.67 16.52
C ASN A 10 -21.77 -13.33 16.64
N LEU A 11 -20.91 -14.34 16.86
CA LEU A 11 -19.45 -14.14 16.86
C LEU A 11 -18.89 -13.91 15.46
N LYS A 12 -19.48 -14.49 14.42
CA LYS A 12 -19.11 -14.22 13.02
C LYS A 12 -19.55 -12.82 12.60
N GLU A 13 -20.79 -12.44 12.85
CA GLU A 13 -21.30 -11.10 12.56
C GLU A 13 -20.51 -10.01 13.27
N GLY A 14 -20.16 -10.21 14.55
CA GLY A 14 -19.32 -9.28 15.29
C GLY A 14 -17.91 -9.12 14.70
N LYS A 15 -17.31 -10.20 14.23
CA LYS A 15 -15.99 -10.15 13.55
C LYS A 15 -16.07 -9.46 12.18
N GLU A 16 -17.13 -9.71 11.42
CA GLU A 16 -17.33 -9.07 10.11
C GLU A 16 -17.59 -7.56 10.25
N MET A 17 -18.35 -7.15 11.27
CA MET A 17 -18.60 -5.74 11.55
C MET A 17 -17.32 -5.01 12.03
N LEU A 18 -16.53 -5.65 12.87
CA LEU A 18 -15.25 -5.13 13.33
C LEU A 18 -14.24 -4.97 12.19
N TRP A 19 -14.16 -5.97 11.30
CA TRP A 19 -13.33 -5.90 10.10
C TRP A 19 -13.72 -4.71 9.21
N LEU A 20 -15.01 -4.50 8.96
CA LEU A 20 -15.49 -3.39 8.15
C LEU A 20 -15.15 -2.03 8.77
N PHE A 21 -15.31 -1.90 10.10
CA PHE A 21 -14.95 -0.69 10.82
C PHE A 21 -13.46 -0.34 10.66
N PHE A 22 -12.57 -1.32 10.83
CA PHE A 22 -11.14 -1.10 10.62
C PHE A 22 -10.79 -0.82 9.16
N ALA A 23 -11.47 -1.44 8.20
CA ALA A 23 -11.28 -1.18 6.77
C ALA A 23 -11.66 0.26 6.40
N LEU A 24 -12.82 0.74 6.87
CA LEU A 24 -13.27 2.13 6.65
C LEU A 24 -12.35 3.14 7.33
N GLY A 25 -11.93 2.88 8.57
CA GLY A 25 -10.95 3.71 9.28
C GLY A 25 -9.63 3.79 8.52
N SER A 26 -9.11 2.65 8.03
CA SER A 26 -7.89 2.60 7.22
C SER A 26 -8.04 3.41 5.92
N ALA A 27 -9.17 3.30 5.23
CA ALA A 27 -9.44 4.06 4.01
C ALA A 27 -9.48 5.58 4.28
N PHE A 28 -10.09 6.00 5.38
CA PHE A 28 -10.14 7.41 5.79
C PHE A 28 -8.73 7.97 6.05
N PHE A 29 -7.92 7.29 6.87
CA PHE A 29 -6.55 7.71 7.14
C PHE A 29 -5.65 7.64 5.91
N ALA A 30 -5.87 6.70 5.00
CA ALA A 30 -5.15 6.65 3.73
C ALA A 30 -5.46 7.87 2.85
N GLY A 31 -6.71 8.32 2.82
CA GLY A 31 -7.11 9.55 2.12
C GLY A 31 -6.43 10.79 2.70
N ILE A 32 -6.47 10.97 4.02
CA ILE A 32 -5.76 12.07 4.71
C ILE A 32 -4.26 12.01 4.38
N THR A 33 -3.65 10.84 4.45
CA THR A 33 -2.23 10.65 4.15
C THR A 33 -1.89 11.07 2.71
N ALA A 34 -2.75 10.80 1.73
CA ALA A 34 -2.53 11.20 0.34
C ALA A 34 -2.50 12.72 0.19
N VAL A 35 -3.42 13.44 0.85
CA VAL A 35 -3.48 14.91 0.83
C VAL A 35 -2.27 15.52 1.54
N LEU A 36 -1.96 15.06 2.75
CA LEU A 36 -0.80 15.54 3.52
C LEU A 36 0.51 15.25 2.79
N ALA A 37 0.63 14.08 2.13
CA ALA A 37 1.80 13.76 1.32
C ALA A 37 1.96 14.76 0.16
N LYS A 38 0.87 15.13 -0.53
CA LYS A 38 0.93 16.13 -1.61
C LYS A 38 1.46 17.47 -1.11
N ILE A 39 0.96 17.94 0.03
CA ILE A 39 1.42 19.21 0.62
C ILE A 39 2.89 19.10 1.06
N GLY A 40 3.25 18.00 1.72
CA GLY A 40 4.59 17.82 2.28
C GLY A 40 5.71 17.61 1.26
N ILE A 41 5.38 17.16 0.03
CA ILE A 41 6.40 16.89 -1.02
C ILE A 41 6.53 18.01 -2.06
N GLU A 42 5.84 19.11 -1.92
CA GLU A 42 5.83 20.18 -2.93
C GLU A 42 7.25 20.70 -3.25
N ASN A 43 8.12 20.76 -2.22
CA ASN A 43 9.51 21.23 -2.32
C ASN A 43 10.54 20.17 -1.89
N VAL A 44 10.13 18.90 -1.78
CA VAL A 44 10.99 17.80 -1.32
C VAL A 44 11.10 16.74 -2.41
N ASN A 45 12.31 16.22 -2.64
CA ASN A 45 12.48 15.13 -3.60
C ASN A 45 11.71 13.88 -3.17
N SER A 46 11.11 13.17 -4.15
CA SER A 46 10.32 11.97 -3.92
C SER A 46 11.09 10.85 -3.21
N THR A 47 12.38 10.74 -3.46
CA THR A 47 13.27 9.75 -2.82
C THR A 47 13.43 10.07 -1.33
N LEU A 48 13.71 11.34 -1.01
CA LEU A 48 13.85 11.79 0.38
C LEU A 48 12.53 11.69 1.15
N ALA A 49 11.40 12.08 0.52
CA ALA A 49 10.07 11.92 1.10
C ALA A 49 9.76 10.45 1.43
N THR A 50 10.12 9.52 0.53
CA THR A 50 9.98 8.07 0.76
C THR A 50 10.84 7.62 1.96
N ALA A 51 12.09 8.05 2.04
CA ALA A 51 13.01 7.66 3.12
C ALA A 51 12.50 8.15 4.49
N LEU A 52 12.12 9.43 4.59
CA LEU A 52 11.60 10.01 5.84
C LEU A 52 10.30 9.33 6.30
N ARG A 53 9.35 9.13 5.37
CA ARG A 53 8.12 8.39 5.68
C ARG A 53 8.40 6.99 6.19
N THR A 54 9.38 6.29 5.61
CA THR A 54 9.68 4.90 5.98
C THR A 54 10.19 4.79 7.41
N ILE A 55 10.93 5.79 7.92
CA ILE A 55 11.36 5.83 9.33
C ILE A 55 10.15 5.81 10.26
N VAL A 56 9.16 6.67 9.98
CA VAL A 56 7.93 6.76 10.79
C VAL A 56 7.15 5.45 10.73
N VAL A 57 6.98 4.89 9.53
CA VAL A 57 6.26 3.61 9.34
C VAL A 57 6.99 2.48 10.06
N LEU A 58 8.32 2.41 10.00
CA LEU A 58 9.11 1.39 10.70
C LEU A 58 8.92 1.48 12.22
N PHE A 59 9.01 2.70 12.77
CA PHE A 59 8.80 2.91 14.20
C PHE A 59 7.45 2.38 14.66
N PHE A 60 6.35 2.78 13.98
CA PHE A 60 5.02 2.31 14.34
C PHE A 60 4.81 0.82 14.07
N SER A 61 5.42 0.25 13.04
CA SER A 61 5.36 -1.19 12.77
C SER A 61 5.96 -1.99 13.93
N TRP A 62 7.12 -1.56 14.47
CA TRP A 62 7.74 -2.22 15.62
C TRP A 62 6.94 -2.03 16.91
N VAL A 63 6.37 -0.85 17.14
CA VAL A 63 5.44 -0.64 18.26
C VAL A 63 4.30 -1.65 18.19
N MET A 64 3.71 -1.87 17.01
CA MET A 64 2.64 -2.86 16.84
C MET A 64 3.11 -4.30 17.08
N VAL A 65 4.32 -4.66 16.64
CA VAL A 65 4.92 -5.98 16.93
C VAL A 65 5.01 -6.24 18.45
N PHE A 66 5.45 -5.23 19.21
CA PHE A 66 5.53 -5.34 20.68
C PHE A 66 4.16 -5.36 21.35
N VAL A 67 3.21 -4.53 20.90
CA VAL A 67 1.85 -4.49 21.43
C VAL A 67 1.11 -5.82 21.23
N VAL A 68 1.30 -6.45 20.07
CA VAL A 68 0.68 -7.74 19.74
C VAL A 68 1.46 -8.93 20.33
N GLY A 69 2.72 -8.72 20.73
CA GLY A 69 3.57 -9.79 21.30
C GLY A 69 4.12 -10.76 20.24
N SER A 70 4.22 -10.33 18.97
CA SER A 70 4.63 -11.18 17.85
C SER A 70 6.15 -11.29 17.64
N GLN A 71 6.96 -10.72 18.51
CA GLN A 71 8.43 -10.72 18.41
C GLN A 71 9.06 -12.12 18.43
N GLU A 72 8.43 -13.08 19.14
CA GLU A 72 8.93 -14.47 19.22
C GLU A 72 8.91 -15.18 17.86
N GLY A 73 8.02 -14.75 16.95
CA GLY A 73 7.92 -15.29 15.59
C GLY A 73 9.15 -15.03 14.72
N ILE A 74 10.06 -14.12 15.12
CA ILE A 74 11.29 -13.80 14.34
C ILE A 74 12.15 -15.05 14.14
N PHE A 75 12.24 -15.91 15.15
CA PHE A 75 13.07 -17.14 15.12
C PHE A 75 12.43 -18.27 14.31
N GLN A 76 11.17 -18.14 13.90
CA GLN A 76 10.43 -19.16 13.14
C GLN A 76 10.36 -18.85 11.63
N ILE A 77 10.97 -17.74 11.21
CA ILE A 77 10.91 -17.28 9.81
C ILE A 77 11.74 -18.22 8.92
N THR A 78 11.08 -18.83 7.94
CA THR A 78 11.74 -19.66 6.93
C THR A 78 12.45 -18.81 5.88
N GLY A 79 13.47 -19.35 5.21
CA GLY A 79 14.18 -18.65 4.13
C GLY A 79 13.25 -18.23 2.97
N THR A 80 12.26 -19.04 2.65
CA THR A 80 11.25 -18.72 1.62
C THR A 80 10.40 -17.52 2.02
N THR A 81 9.89 -17.51 3.26
CA THR A 81 9.15 -16.39 3.84
C THR A 81 9.97 -15.10 3.78
N LEU A 82 11.24 -15.16 4.21
CA LEU A 82 12.13 -14.00 4.18
C LEU A 82 12.34 -13.49 2.74
N LEU A 83 12.52 -14.38 1.76
CA LEU A 83 12.65 -14.00 0.36
C LEU A 83 11.42 -13.23 -0.15
N PHE A 84 10.21 -13.73 0.11
CA PHE A 84 8.98 -13.06 -0.32
C PHE A 84 8.74 -11.73 0.42
N LEU A 85 9.12 -11.63 1.69
CA LEU A 85 9.07 -10.37 2.43
C LEU A 85 10.07 -9.34 1.87
N ILE A 86 11.27 -9.78 1.47
CA ILE A 86 12.25 -8.90 0.80
C ILE A 86 11.71 -8.43 -0.55
N LEU A 87 11.20 -9.32 -1.40
CA LEU A 87 10.60 -8.97 -2.69
C LEU A 87 9.42 -8.00 -2.50
N SER A 88 8.56 -8.24 -1.51
CA SER A 88 7.47 -7.35 -1.15
C SER A 88 7.98 -5.98 -0.70
N GLY A 89 9.04 -5.93 0.11
CA GLY A 89 9.66 -4.68 0.54
C GLY A 89 10.27 -3.87 -0.62
N LEU A 90 10.97 -4.54 -1.53
CA LEU A 90 11.52 -3.91 -2.74
C LEU A 90 10.42 -3.34 -3.63
N SER A 91 9.34 -4.10 -3.83
CA SER A 91 8.17 -3.64 -4.60
C SER A 91 7.48 -2.47 -3.92
N THR A 92 7.31 -2.50 -2.58
CA THR A 92 6.76 -1.40 -1.78
C THR A 92 7.56 -0.11 -1.97
N GLY A 93 8.88 -0.20 -1.84
CA GLY A 93 9.76 0.96 -2.03
C GLY A 93 9.69 1.52 -3.46
N ALA A 94 9.60 0.64 -4.49
CA ALA A 94 9.41 1.07 -5.88
C ALA A 94 8.07 1.77 -6.07
N SER A 95 6.99 1.20 -5.52
CA SER A 95 5.65 1.80 -5.56
C SER A 95 5.66 3.20 -4.95
N TRP A 96 6.22 3.39 -3.77
CA TRP A 96 6.23 4.69 -3.09
C TRP A 96 7.06 5.74 -3.85
N LEU A 97 8.21 5.37 -4.41
CA LEU A 97 9.00 6.28 -5.24
C LEU A 97 8.20 6.75 -6.46
N CYS A 98 7.56 5.80 -7.16
CA CYS A 98 6.71 6.13 -8.30
C CYS A 98 5.50 6.98 -7.89
N TYR A 99 4.84 6.64 -6.78
CA TYR A 99 3.71 7.39 -6.25
C TYR A 99 4.06 8.85 -5.92
N PHE A 100 5.13 9.08 -5.15
CA PHE A 100 5.55 10.43 -4.82
C PHE A 100 6.00 11.21 -6.06
N LYS A 101 6.67 10.54 -7.01
CA LYS A 101 7.00 11.19 -8.28
C LYS A 101 5.77 11.56 -9.09
N ALA A 102 4.76 10.69 -9.13
CA ALA A 102 3.48 10.99 -9.76
C ALA A 102 2.78 12.18 -9.09
N LEU A 103 2.79 12.24 -7.75
CA LEU A 103 2.22 13.36 -7.00
C LEU A 103 2.94 14.69 -7.24
N GLN A 104 4.26 14.67 -7.46
CA GLN A 104 5.02 15.88 -7.83
C GLN A 104 4.60 16.41 -9.20
N LEU A 105 4.38 15.50 -10.17
CA LEU A 105 4.13 15.82 -11.57
C LEU A 105 2.64 15.98 -11.89
N GLY A 106 1.74 15.50 -11.04
CA GLY A 106 0.31 15.44 -11.28
C GLY A 106 -0.54 15.88 -10.08
N ASP A 107 -1.85 15.89 -10.33
CA ASP A 107 -2.84 16.20 -9.31
C ASP A 107 -3.15 14.98 -8.44
N VAL A 108 -3.26 15.19 -7.12
CA VAL A 108 -3.61 14.14 -6.16
C VAL A 108 -4.96 13.48 -6.47
N ASN A 109 -5.93 14.27 -6.95
CA ASN A 109 -7.26 13.78 -7.32
C ASN A 109 -7.25 12.80 -8.49
N LYS A 110 -6.19 12.80 -9.30
CA LYS A 110 -5.99 11.90 -10.44
C LYS A 110 -5.01 10.76 -10.10
N VAL A 111 -3.92 11.11 -9.41
CA VAL A 111 -2.86 10.15 -9.06
C VAL A 111 -3.35 9.13 -8.02
N ALA A 112 -4.01 9.59 -6.95
CA ALA A 112 -4.43 8.69 -5.87
C ALA A 112 -5.44 7.61 -6.32
N PRO A 113 -6.47 7.89 -7.15
CA PRO A 113 -7.35 6.84 -7.66
C PRO A 113 -6.64 5.81 -8.52
N ILE A 114 -5.68 6.23 -9.36
CA ILE A 114 -4.89 5.31 -10.18
C ILE A 114 -4.03 4.40 -9.30
N ASP A 115 -3.36 4.95 -8.31
CA ASP A 115 -2.59 4.16 -7.34
C ASP A 115 -3.49 3.15 -6.60
N LYS A 116 -4.68 3.58 -6.17
CA LYS A 116 -5.65 2.70 -5.49
C LYS A 116 -6.29 1.66 -6.42
N SER A 117 -6.26 1.85 -7.73
CA SER A 117 -6.65 0.82 -8.69
C SER A 117 -5.71 -0.41 -8.64
N SER A 118 -4.56 -0.31 -7.94
CA SER A 118 -3.72 -1.46 -7.60
C SER A 118 -4.49 -2.59 -6.91
N THR A 119 -5.56 -2.27 -6.17
CA THR A 119 -6.46 -3.28 -5.58
C THR A 119 -7.11 -4.15 -6.65
N VAL A 120 -7.54 -3.56 -7.77
CA VAL A 120 -8.08 -4.29 -8.93
C VAL A 120 -7.02 -5.23 -9.49
N LEU A 121 -5.79 -4.71 -9.72
CA LEU A 121 -4.68 -5.52 -10.20
C LEU A 121 -4.31 -6.63 -9.22
N THR A 122 -4.35 -6.36 -7.91
CA THR A 122 -4.10 -7.37 -6.87
C THR A 122 -5.11 -8.51 -6.93
N ILE A 123 -6.41 -8.21 -7.07
CA ILE A 123 -7.47 -9.22 -7.18
C ILE A 123 -7.28 -10.05 -8.45
N LEU A 124 -6.99 -9.41 -9.60
CA LEU A 124 -6.73 -10.11 -10.86
C LEU A 124 -5.48 -11.00 -10.78
N LEU A 125 -4.40 -10.52 -10.17
CA LEU A 125 -3.18 -11.30 -9.98
C LEU A 125 -3.40 -12.46 -8.98
N ALA A 126 -4.16 -12.24 -7.91
CA ALA A 126 -4.52 -13.30 -6.97
C ALA A 126 -5.35 -14.39 -7.64
N PHE A 127 -6.31 -14.03 -8.47
CA PHE A 127 -7.08 -14.99 -9.28
C PHE A 127 -6.17 -15.76 -10.24
N LEU A 128 -5.26 -15.08 -10.94
CA LEU A 128 -4.41 -15.68 -11.97
C LEU A 128 -3.30 -16.55 -11.39
N PHE A 129 -2.59 -16.05 -10.35
CA PHE A 129 -1.38 -16.71 -9.81
C PHE A 129 -1.64 -17.56 -8.57
N LEU A 130 -2.59 -17.13 -7.71
CA LEU A 130 -2.92 -17.88 -6.50
C LEU A 130 -4.16 -18.79 -6.69
N HIS A 131 -4.78 -18.75 -7.90
CA HIS A 131 -5.99 -19.53 -8.23
C HIS A 131 -7.13 -19.32 -7.22
N GLU A 132 -7.22 -18.13 -6.63
CA GLU A 132 -8.29 -17.79 -5.70
C GLU A 132 -9.59 -17.51 -6.45
N PRO A 133 -10.71 -18.17 -6.07
CA PRO A 133 -11.99 -17.91 -6.74
C PRO A 133 -12.45 -16.49 -6.46
N MET A 134 -12.87 -15.77 -7.52
CA MET A 134 -13.46 -14.45 -7.36
C MET A 134 -14.90 -14.57 -6.89
N SER A 135 -15.24 -13.95 -5.76
CA SER A 135 -16.63 -13.88 -5.28
C SER A 135 -17.38 -12.77 -6.02
N PHE A 136 -18.72 -12.91 -6.10
CA PHE A 136 -19.57 -11.91 -6.75
C PHE A 136 -19.39 -10.47 -6.19
N PRO A 137 -19.30 -10.25 -4.86
CA PRO A 137 -19.00 -8.92 -4.30
C PRO A 137 -17.65 -8.37 -4.74
N GLN A 138 -16.62 -9.22 -4.92
CA GLN A 138 -15.31 -8.78 -5.41
C GLN A 138 -15.39 -8.29 -6.86
N VAL A 139 -16.14 -8.97 -7.73
CA VAL A 139 -16.37 -8.53 -9.12
C VAL A 139 -17.05 -7.15 -9.15
N LEU A 140 -18.09 -6.95 -8.34
CA LEU A 140 -18.76 -5.65 -8.22
C LEU A 140 -17.79 -4.57 -7.69
N GLY A 141 -16.95 -4.90 -6.71
CA GLY A 141 -15.92 -4.00 -6.18
C GLY A 141 -14.90 -3.59 -7.24
N VAL A 142 -14.41 -4.54 -8.03
CA VAL A 142 -13.47 -4.30 -9.15
C VAL A 142 -14.09 -3.35 -10.17
N LEU A 143 -15.35 -3.61 -10.59
CA LEU A 143 -16.07 -2.75 -11.52
C LEU A 143 -16.30 -1.35 -10.95
N GLY A 144 -16.67 -1.26 -9.66
CA GLY A 144 -16.88 0.01 -8.97
C GLY A 144 -15.60 0.84 -8.87
N ILE A 145 -14.47 0.24 -8.49
CA ILE A 145 -13.15 0.92 -8.43
C ILE A 145 -12.73 1.38 -9.83
N GLY A 146 -12.87 0.51 -10.84
CA GLY A 146 -12.53 0.84 -12.22
C GLY A 146 -13.34 2.02 -12.75
N ALA A 147 -14.67 1.97 -12.62
CA ALA A 147 -15.56 3.05 -13.03
C ALA A 147 -15.27 4.35 -12.26
N GLY A 148 -15.10 4.30 -10.94
CA GLY A 148 -14.78 5.45 -10.11
C GLY A 148 -13.44 6.11 -10.51
N THR A 149 -12.41 5.30 -10.76
CA THR A 149 -11.11 5.78 -11.22
C THR A 149 -11.23 6.48 -12.57
N LEU A 150 -11.94 5.89 -13.54
CA LEU A 150 -12.16 6.50 -14.85
C LEU A 150 -12.92 7.82 -14.76
N LEU A 151 -13.98 7.89 -13.95
CA LEU A 151 -14.74 9.12 -13.73
C LEU A 151 -13.90 10.24 -13.12
N MET A 152 -12.99 9.92 -12.21
CA MET A 152 -12.09 10.92 -11.61
C MET A 152 -11.04 11.43 -12.60
N ILE A 153 -10.50 10.56 -13.46
CA ILE A 153 -9.48 10.96 -14.46
C ILE A 153 -10.10 11.82 -15.57
N THR A 154 -11.34 11.51 -15.98
CA THR A 154 -12.01 12.19 -17.08
C THR A 154 -12.62 13.53 -16.69
N LYS A 155 -12.78 13.81 -15.40
CA LYS A 155 -13.31 15.09 -14.93
C LYS A 155 -12.33 16.23 -15.28
N LYS A 156 -12.72 17.03 -16.27
CA LYS A 156 -11.97 18.23 -16.70
C LYS A 156 -11.98 19.27 -15.58
N GLU A 157 -10.82 19.56 -15.01
CA GLU A 157 -10.72 20.71 -14.11
C GLU A 157 -10.70 22.01 -14.94
N THR A 158 -11.51 22.95 -14.50
CA THR A 158 -11.72 24.27 -15.12
C THR A 158 -10.65 25.30 -14.72
N THR A 159 -9.50 24.88 -14.20
CA THR A 159 -8.45 25.77 -13.71
C THR A 159 -7.11 25.48 -14.37
N GLY A 160 -6.74 26.37 -15.33
CA GLY A 160 -5.36 26.64 -15.76
C GLY A 160 -4.74 25.58 -16.65
N ASP A 161 -4.80 25.77 -17.96
CA ASP A 161 -4.02 25.10 -19.00
C ASP A 161 -2.51 25.35 -18.82
N GLN A 162 -1.89 24.56 -17.93
CA GLN A 162 -0.48 24.22 -18.10
C GLN A 162 -0.46 22.84 -18.77
N PRO A 163 0.30 22.62 -19.85
CA PRO A 163 0.44 21.32 -20.48
C PRO A 163 1.16 20.39 -19.51
N GLN A 164 0.40 19.71 -18.67
CA GLN A 164 0.92 18.71 -17.75
C GLN A 164 1.50 17.56 -18.57
N SER A 165 2.82 17.38 -18.48
CA SER A 165 3.50 16.24 -19.07
C SER A 165 2.78 14.95 -18.65
N ARG A 166 2.41 14.08 -19.58
CA ARG A 166 1.75 12.78 -19.29
C ARG A 166 2.62 11.83 -18.47
N ALA A 167 3.81 12.25 -18.07
CA ALA A 167 4.73 11.47 -17.25
C ALA A 167 4.12 11.06 -15.88
N TRP A 168 3.27 11.92 -15.27
CA TRP A 168 2.60 11.56 -14.02
C TRP A 168 1.75 10.29 -14.14
N LEU A 169 1.12 10.07 -15.30
CA LEU A 169 0.28 8.90 -15.56
C LEU A 169 1.13 7.63 -15.58
N VAL A 170 2.30 7.67 -16.23
CA VAL A 170 3.23 6.53 -16.28
C VAL A 170 3.70 6.17 -14.88
N TYR A 171 4.09 7.15 -14.07
CA TYR A 171 4.50 6.91 -12.69
C TYR A 171 3.36 6.41 -11.80
N ALA A 172 2.13 6.90 -11.98
CA ALA A 172 0.96 6.42 -11.27
C ALA A 172 0.63 4.96 -11.62
N PHE A 173 0.72 4.57 -12.90
CA PHE A 173 0.54 3.18 -13.31
C PHE A 173 1.65 2.26 -12.79
N LEU A 174 2.91 2.68 -12.85
CA LEU A 174 4.02 1.92 -12.28
C LEU A 174 3.85 1.74 -10.77
N SER A 175 3.39 2.79 -10.06
CA SER A 175 3.05 2.68 -8.64
C SER A 175 2.00 1.61 -8.38
N ALA A 176 0.90 1.59 -9.15
CA ALA A 176 -0.16 0.61 -9.02
C ALA A 176 0.32 -0.82 -9.29
N ILE A 177 1.17 -1.03 -10.31
CA ILE A 177 1.77 -2.34 -10.62
C ILE A 177 2.65 -2.80 -9.44
N PHE A 178 3.56 -1.97 -8.95
CA PHE A 178 4.41 -2.34 -7.83
C PHE A 178 3.63 -2.52 -6.53
N ALA A 179 2.56 -1.76 -6.31
CA ALA A 179 1.68 -1.94 -5.17
C ALA A 179 0.94 -3.29 -5.21
N SER A 180 0.48 -3.73 -6.38
CA SER A 180 -0.14 -5.03 -6.54
C SER A 180 0.85 -6.18 -6.31
N LEU A 181 2.07 -6.08 -6.86
CA LEU A 181 3.15 -7.04 -6.61
C LEU A 181 3.52 -7.11 -5.11
N THR A 182 3.55 -5.96 -4.43
CA THR A 182 3.74 -5.89 -2.98
C THR A 182 2.72 -6.74 -2.24
N SER A 183 1.45 -6.64 -2.61
CA SER A 183 0.35 -7.38 -1.98
C SER A 183 0.46 -8.88 -2.22
N ILE A 184 0.78 -9.30 -3.45
CA ILE A 184 0.95 -10.72 -3.80
C ILE A 184 2.14 -11.33 -3.05
N PHE A 185 3.33 -10.71 -3.13
CA PHE A 185 4.51 -11.19 -2.41
C PHE A 185 4.33 -11.14 -0.90
N GLY A 186 3.65 -10.08 -0.39
CA GLY A 186 3.31 -9.97 1.01
C GLY A 186 2.40 -11.09 1.48
N LYS A 187 1.37 -11.45 0.70
CA LYS A 187 0.46 -12.54 1.02
C LYS A 187 1.20 -13.87 1.14
N ILE A 188 2.04 -14.21 0.16
CA ILE A 188 2.85 -15.43 0.20
C ILE A 188 3.85 -15.39 1.37
N GLY A 189 4.45 -14.23 1.61
CA GLY A 189 5.45 -14.05 2.68
C GLY A 189 4.89 -14.10 4.10
N VAL A 190 3.60 -13.76 4.33
CA VAL A 190 2.99 -13.78 5.68
C VAL A 190 2.12 -15.00 5.93
N GLU A 191 2.10 -15.99 5.06
CA GLU A 191 1.26 -17.19 5.21
C GLU A 191 1.54 -17.94 6.53
N ASN A 192 2.79 -17.92 7.01
CA ASN A 192 3.23 -18.57 8.24
C ASN A 192 3.84 -17.62 9.27
N VAL A 193 3.63 -16.31 9.14
CA VAL A 193 4.17 -15.27 10.02
C VAL A 193 3.07 -14.30 10.39
N GLU A 194 3.09 -13.82 11.65
CA GLU A 194 2.14 -12.80 12.09
C GLU A 194 2.28 -11.53 11.22
N SER A 195 1.15 -10.96 10.81
CA SER A 195 1.07 -9.89 9.82
C SER A 195 1.85 -8.61 10.18
N ASN A 196 1.83 -8.21 11.48
CA ASN A 196 2.57 -7.03 11.93
C ASN A 196 4.09 -7.27 11.86
N LEU A 197 4.54 -8.49 12.25
CA LEU A 197 5.95 -8.88 12.14
C LEU A 197 6.41 -8.90 10.68
N GLY A 198 5.61 -9.49 9.78
CA GLY A 198 5.90 -9.48 8.35
C GLY A 198 5.98 -8.05 7.79
N THR A 199 5.10 -7.15 8.25
CA THR A 199 5.10 -5.73 7.86
C THR A 199 6.35 -5.02 8.38
N ALA A 200 6.76 -5.26 9.63
CA ALA A 200 7.96 -4.65 10.21
C ALA A 200 9.23 -5.07 9.45
N ILE A 201 9.39 -6.37 9.16
CA ILE A 201 10.54 -6.90 8.40
C ILE A 201 10.57 -6.29 6.99
N ARG A 202 9.44 -6.30 6.28
CA ARG A 202 9.33 -5.69 4.95
C ARG A 202 9.71 -4.21 4.98
N THR A 203 9.31 -3.48 6.01
CA THR A 203 9.59 -2.04 6.14
C THR A 203 11.08 -1.76 6.38
N ILE A 204 11.82 -2.67 7.03
CA ILE A 204 13.30 -2.59 7.11
C ILE A 204 13.90 -2.60 5.70
N VAL A 205 13.45 -3.50 4.84
CA VAL A 205 13.93 -3.60 3.46
C VAL A 205 13.63 -2.31 2.68
N VAL A 206 12.42 -1.75 2.85
CA VAL A 206 12.04 -0.48 2.24
C VAL A 206 12.95 0.65 2.73
N LEU A 207 13.24 0.71 4.03
CA LEU A 207 14.10 1.73 4.63
C LEU A 207 15.53 1.67 4.06
N VAL A 208 16.13 0.48 4.08
CA VAL A 208 17.50 0.27 3.55
C VAL A 208 17.58 0.72 2.10
N ARG A 209 16.61 0.29 1.27
CA ARG A 209 16.55 0.68 -0.13
C ARG A 209 16.35 2.18 -0.31
N ALA A 210 15.43 2.79 0.42
CA ALA A 210 15.15 4.23 0.30
C ALA A 210 16.39 5.07 0.65
N TRP A 211 17.09 4.74 1.74
CA TRP A 211 18.32 5.43 2.11
C TRP A 211 19.48 5.18 1.15
N LEU A 212 19.64 3.96 0.65
CA LEU A 212 20.61 3.70 -0.43
C LEU A 212 20.36 4.60 -1.64
N MET A 213 19.11 4.78 -2.05
CA MET A 213 18.78 5.69 -3.15
C MET A 213 19.11 7.14 -2.82
N VAL A 214 18.78 7.62 -1.59
CA VAL A 214 19.13 8.98 -1.15
C VAL A 214 20.65 9.21 -1.22
N PHE A 215 21.45 8.24 -0.79
CA PHE A 215 22.93 8.35 -0.84
C PHE A 215 23.47 8.30 -2.26
N VAL A 216 22.95 7.41 -3.10
CA VAL A 216 23.40 7.26 -4.51
C VAL A 216 23.03 8.50 -5.34
N THR A 217 21.85 9.07 -5.12
CA THR A 217 21.40 10.29 -5.83
C THR A 217 21.95 11.59 -5.24
N GLY A 218 22.59 11.53 -4.06
CA GLY A 218 23.16 12.69 -3.38
C GLY A 218 22.14 13.68 -2.83
N GLU A 219 20.88 13.26 -2.70
CA GLU A 219 19.72 14.09 -2.30
C GLU A 219 19.70 14.41 -0.79
N GLN A 220 20.62 13.86 -0.02
CA GLN A 220 20.80 14.21 1.38
C GLN A 220 21.04 15.73 1.62
N LYS A 221 21.51 16.47 0.62
CA LYS A 221 21.69 17.92 0.70
C LYS A 221 20.37 18.70 0.79
N GLY A 222 19.25 18.09 0.45
CA GLY A 222 17.91 18.67 0.57
C GLY A 222 17.31 18.62 1.99
N ILE A 223 18.05 18.10 2.98
CA ILE A 223 17.63 18.08 4.41
C ILE A 223 17.94 19.41 5.13
N ARG A 224 18.59 20.37 4.46
CA ARG A 224 18.91 21.69 5.03
C ARG A 224 17.83 22.72 4.74
#